data_9ba5b61fa3d6a95057fabd39c9b539a5
#
_entry.id   9ba5b61fa3d6a95057fabd39c9b539a5
#
_cell.length_a   1.000
_cell.length_b   1.000
_cell.length_c   1.000
_cell.angle_alpha   90.00
_cell.angle_beta   90.00
_cell.angle_gamma   90.00
#
_symmetry.space_group_name_H-M   'P 1'
#
loop_
_entity.id
_entity.type
_entity.pdbx_description
1 polymer ?
#
loop_
_entity_poly.entity_id
_entity_poly.type
_entity_poly.pdbx_seq_one_letter_code
_entity_poly.pdbx_strand_id
1 'polypeptide(L)'
;MNVYRTLRVGTALAVLVGSGIEARRGLPEWERSVYRGINDAPNELAPIAWAPMQAGSLTAPFVLAGLSYWKTRNLDPALAYASAGFTTWLAAKGVKKIIGRGRPYDYDRTTNLRLATQTDGSLGYVSGHAAVAATLATVMSGDWSPARRIVVHGLAVGVGITRIYAGAHLPLDVVGGTALGVVVGEATNAVRDSLRSSWSVVRSP
;
A
#
# COMPACT_ATOMS: atom_id res chain seq x y z
N MET A 1 -21.70 3.65 -10.91
CA MET A 1 -20.30 3.23 -10.63
C MET A 1 -19.71 2.71 -11.94
N ASN A 2 -18.49 3.12 -12.31
CA ASN A 2 -17.87 2.66 -13.57
C ASN A 2 -17.49 1.17 -13.44
N VAL A 3 -17.87 0.33 -14.44
CA VAL A 3 -17.62 -1.12 -14.48
C VAL A 3 -16.15 -1.46 -14.18
N TYR A 4 -15.21 -0.70 -14.71
CA TYR A 4 -13.78 -0.90 -14.44
C TYR A 4 -13.40 -0.68 -12.97
N ARG A 5 -14.03 0.27 -12.27
CA ARG A 5 -13.82 0.47 -10.82
C ARG A 5 -14.35 -0.73 -10.05
N THR A 6 -15.54 -1.21 -10.39
CA THR A 6 -16.13 -2.40 -9.75
C THR A 6 -15.24 -3.60 -9.90
N LEU A 7 -14.72 -3.87 -11.09
CA LEU A 7 -13.79 -4.97 -11.34
C LEU A 7 -12.50 -4.83 -10.54
N ARG A 8 -11.88 -3.64 -10.51
CA ARG A 8 -10.65 -3.41 -9.73
C ARG A 8 -10.87 -3.65 -8.24
N VAL A 9 -11.95 -3.11 -7.69
CA VAL A 9 -12.28 -3.30 -6.26
C VAL A 9 -12.58 -4.76 -5.96
N GLY A 10 -13.38 -5.42 -6.80
CA GLY A 10 -13.71 -6.85 -6.64
C GLY A 10 -12.46 -7.73 -6.69
N THR A 11 -11.58 -7.51 -7.66
CA THR A 11 -10.30 -8.23 -7.76
C THR A 11 -9.41 -7.95 -6.55
N ALA A 12 -9.27 -6.69 -6.14
CA ALA A 12 -8.45 -6.34 -4.99
C ALA A 12 -8.99 -6.95 -3.68
N LEU A 13 -10.31 -6.97 -3.48
CA LEU A 13 -10.93 -7.65 -2.32
C LEU A 13 -10.67 -9.16 -2.36
N ALA A 14 -10.82 -9.81 -3.51
CA ALA A 14 -10.53 -11.24 -3.66
C ALA A 14 -9.07 -11.56 -3.33
N VAL A 15 -8.12 -10.72 -3.81
CA VAL A 15 -6.69 -10.86 -3.51
C VAL A 15 -6.41 -10.61 -2.03
N LEU A 16 -7.01 -9.59 -1.40
CA LEU A 16 -6.84 -9.29 0.02
C LEU A 16 -7.33 -10.45 0.89
N VAL A 17 -8.52 -10.99 0.59
CA VAL A 17 -9.09 -12.11 1.34
C VAL A 17 -8.28 -13.38 1.11
N GLY A 18 -8.01 -13.73 -0.16
CA GLY A 18 -7.27 -14.95 -0.52
C GLY A 18 -5.86 -14.96 0.07
N SER A 19 -5.10 -13.85 -0.07
CA SER A 19 -3.77 -13.75 0.54
C SER A 19 -3.83 -13.74 2.07
N GLY A 20 -4.90 -13.21 2.68
CA GLY A 20 -5.11 -13.26 4.12
C GLY A 20 -5.39 -14.66 4.65
N ILE A 21 -6.20 -15.44 3.93
CA ILE A 21 -6.46 -16.85 4.26
C ILE A 21 -5.16 -17.65 4.19
N GLU A 22 -4.38 -17.48 3.12
CA GLU A 22 -3.11 -18.17 2.96
C GLU A 22 -2.08 -17.74 4.01
N ALA A 23 -2.01 -16.46 4.32
CA ALA A 23 -1.13 -15.91 5.34
C ALA A 23 -1.39 -16.48 6.75
N ARG A 24 -2.62 -16.87 7.08
CA ARG A 24 -2.97 -17.55 8.34
C ARG A 24 -2.45 -18.98 8.42
N ARG A 25 -2.19 -19.64 7.29
CA ARG A 25 -1.68 -21.01 7.24
C ARG A 25 -0.19 -21.13 7.58
N GLY A 26 0.49 -20.00 7.74
CA GLY A 26 1.90 -19.94 8.08
C GLY A 26 2.77 -19.45 6.93
N LEU A 27 3.97 -20.01 6.79
CA LEU A 27 4.95 -19.66 5.75
C LEU A 27 5.17 -20.87 4.82
N PRO A 28 4.47 -20.95 3.67
CA PRO A 28 4.67 -22.02 2.71
C PRO A 28 6.04 -21.91 2.00
N GLU A 29 6.58 -23.01 1.50
CA GLU A 29 7.92 -23.07 0.90
C GLU A 29 8.09 -22.13 -0.29
N TRP A 30 7.07 -21.99 -1.14
CA TRP A 30 7.14 -21.05 -2.27
C TRP A 30 7.33 -19.59 -1.79
N GLU A 31 6.62 -19.20 -0.72
CA GLU A 31 6.72 -17.85 -0.17
C GLU A 31 8.08 -17.63 0.50
N ARG A 32 8.58 -18.65 1.24
CA ARG A 32 9.92 -18.65 1.81
C ARG A 32 10.98 -18.48 0.74
N SER A 33 10.87 -19.20 -0.38
CA SER A 33 11.80 -19.12 -1.50
C SER A 33 11.83 -17.72 -2.12
N VAL A 34 10.65 -17.12 -2.40
CA VAL A 34 10.55 -15.75 -2.92
C VAL A 34 11.11 -14.74 -1.90
N TYR A 35 10.78 -14.91 -0.63
CA TYR A 35 11.29 -14.06 0.45
C TYR A 35 12.83 -14.10 0.49
N ARG A 36 13.42 -15.28 0.50
CA ARG A 36 14.87 -15.44 0.54
C ARG A 36 15.55 -14.85 -0.69
N GLY A 37 15.03 -15.11 -1.87
CA GLY A 37 15.57 -14.54 -3.11
C GLY A 37 15.67 -13.01 -3.09
N ILE A 38 14.83 -12.32 -2.32
CA ILE A 38 14.87 -10.85 -2.16
C ILE A 38 15.66 -10.43 -0.93
N ASN A 39 15.45 -11.11 0.22
CA ASN A 39 16.06 -10.72 1.48
C ASN A 39 17.56 -11.03 1.54
N ASP A 40 18.02 -12.04 0.81
CA ASP A 40 19.47 -12.39 0.74
C ASP A 40 20.25 -11.55 -0.27
N ALA A 41 19.59 -10.60 -0.95
CA ALA A 41 20.28 -9.66 -1.84
C ALA A 41 21.32 -8.81 -1.09
N PRO A 42 22.37 -8.30 -1.79
CA PRO A 42 23.48 -7.60 -1.18
C PRO A 42 23.11 -6.38 -0.33
N ASN A 43 23.85 -6.15 0.75
CA ASN A 43 23.61 -5.02 1.68
C ASN A 43 23.85 -3.65 1.04
N GLU A 44 24.67 -3.59 0.00
CA GLU A 44 25.02 -2.39 -0.77
C GLU A 44 23.80 -1.76 -1.45
N LEU A 45 22.70 -2.53 -1.59
CA LEU A 45 21.44 -2.03 -2.13
C LEU A 45 20.60 -1.24 -1.10
N ALA A 46 20.98 -1.26 0.19
CA ALA A 46 20.21 -0.61 1.25
C ALA A 46 20.00 0.91 1.02
N PRO A 47 20.99 1.71 0.59
CA PRO A 47 20.75 3.13 0.29
C PRO A 47 19.74 3.34 -0.84
N ILE A 48 19.79 2.47 -1.88
CA ILE A 48 18.86 2.54 -3.02
C ILE A 48 17.44 2.14 -2.59
N ALA A 49 17.30 1.15 -1.71
CA ALA A 49 16.02 0.68 -1.20
C ALA A 49 15.36 1.67 -0.23
N TRP A 50 16.16 2.49 0.48
CA TRP A 50 15.65 3.43 1.48
C TRP A 50 14.74 4.51 0.90
N ALA A 51 15.12 5.12 -0.21
CA ALA A 51 14.38 6.23 -0.80
C ALA A 51 12.97 5.85 -1.28
N PRO A 52 12.77 4.78 -2.09
CA PRO A 52 11.42 4.33 -2.47
C PRO A 52 10.58 3.93 -1.27
N MET A 53 11.20 3.35 -0.23
CA MET A 53 10.48 2.94 0.98
C MET A 53 9.75 4.11 1.65
N GLN A 54 10.30 5.34 1.59
CA GLN A 54 9.66 6.52 2.19
C GLN A 54 8.32 6.86 1.54
N ALA A 55 8.12 6.53 0.25
CA ALA A 55 6.84 6.75 -0.43
C ALA A 55 5.68 5.90 0.13
N GLY A 56 5.98 4.84 0.89
CA GLY A 56 4.99 4.04 1.62
C GLY A 56 4.87 4.39 3.11
N SER A 57 5.62 5.36 3.61
CA SER A 57 5.57 5.78 5.02
C SER A 57 4.25 6.49 5.35
N LEU A 58 3.90 6.55 6.63
CA LEU A 58 2.71 7.30 7.08
C LEU A 58 2.83 8.80 6.81
N THR A 59 4.03 9.34 6.69
CA THR A 59 4.27 10.76 6.40
C THR A 59 4.04 11.10 4.93
N ALA A 60 4.24 10.15 4.01
CA ALA A 60 4.13 10.38 2.56
C ALA A 60 2.78 10.98 2.12
N PRO A 61 1.61 10.51 2.59
CA PRO A 61 0.32 11.12 2.26
C PRO A 61 0.22 12.60 2.65
N PHE A 62 0.77 12.97 3.79
CA PHE A 62 0.72 14.36 4.28
C PHE A 62 1.69 15.26 3.53
N VAL A 63 2.88 14.76 3.21
CA VAL A 63 3.83 15.48 2.35
C VAL A 63 3.22 15.71 0.96
N LEU A 64 2.63 14.67 0.36
CA LEU A 64 1.98 14.79 -0.94
C LEU A 64 0.78 15.74 -0.89
N ALA A 65 -0.01 15.72 0.18
CA ALA A 65 -1.10 16.66 0.41
C ALA A 65 -0.60 18.11 0.47
N GLY A 66 0.45 18.36 1.25
CA GLY A 66 1.07 19.68 1.38
C GLY A 66 1.62 20.19 0.05
N LEU A 67 2.37 19.37 -0.67
CA LEU A 67 2.91 19.70 -2.00
C LEU A 67 1.81 19.96 -3.02
N SER A 68 0.76 19.15 -3.01
CA SER A 68 -0.40 19.32 -3.90
C SER A 68 -1.10 20.63 -3.64
N TYR A 69 -1.37 20.95 -2.38
CA TYR A 69 -1.99 22.23 -2.00
C TYR A 69 -1.09 23.43 -2.35
N TRP A 70 0.20 23.34 -2.04
CA TRP A 70 1.15 24.40 -2.37
C TRP A 70 1.17 24.73 -3.85
N LYS A 71 1.17 23.68 -4.70
CA LYS A 71 1.21 23.82 -6.16
C LYS A 71 -0.11 24.29 -6.77
N THR A 72 -1.25 23.79 -6.28
CA THR A 72 -2.55 23.97 -6.96
C THR A 72 -3.47 24.94 -6.25
N ARG A 73 -3.21 25.26 -4.97
CA ARG A 73 -4.11 25.99 -4.06
C ARG A 73 -5.50 25.36 -3.96
N ASN A 74 -5.61 24.08 -4.28
CA ASN A 74 -6.83 23.30 -4.25
C ASN A 74 -6.79 22.31 -3.07
N LEU A 75 -7.78 22.38 -2.18
CA LEU A 75 -7.88 21.50 -1.02
C LEU A 75 -8.35 20.09 -1.39
N ASP A 76 -9.12 19.91 -2.48
CA ASP A 76 -9.67 18.60 -2.83
C ASP A 76 -8.62 17.50 -2.98
N PRO A 77 -7.57 17.63 -3.81
CA PRO A 77 -6.54 16.60 -3.89
C PRO A 77 -5.74 16.46 -2.59
N ALA A 78 -5.50 17.55 -1.88
CA ALA A 78 -4.75 17.52 -0.62
C ALA A 78 -5.49 16.70 0.45
N LEU A 79 -6.80 16.97 0.63
CA LEU A 79 -7.65 16.22 1.56
C LEU A 79 -7.76 14.75 1.14
N ALA A 80 -7.84 14.47 -0.17
CA ALA A 80 -7.88 13.10 -0.67
C ALA A 80 -6.62 12.31 -0.29
N TYR A 81 -5.42 12.87 -0.49
CA TYR A 81 -4.17 12.19 -0.11
C TYR A 81 -4.07 11.97 1.40
N ALA A 82 -4.33 13.01 2.20
CA ALA A 82 -4.23 12.91 3.65
C ALA A 82 -5.23 11.91 4.23
N SER A 83 -6.50 12.02 3.85
CA SER A 83 -7.55 11.13 4.35
C SER A 83 -7.37 9.69 3.90
N ALA A 84 -7.03 9.46 2.61
CA ALA A 84 -6.79 8.13 2.09
C ALA A 84 -5.61 7.45 2.80
N GLY A 85 -4.49 8.16 2.99
CA GLY A 85 -3.33 7.62 3.69
C GLY A 85 -3.62 7.26 5.14
N PHE A 86 -4.31 8.15 5.86
CA PHE A 86 -4.72 7.90 7.24
C PHE A 86 -5.69 6.72 7.37
N THR A 87 -6.72 6.68 6.51
CA THR A 87 -7.69 5.56 6.46
C THR A 87 -6.99 4.23 6.16
N THR A 88 -6.05 4.23 5.21
CA THR A 88 -5.27 3.04 4.87
C THR A 88 -4.45 2.54 6.06
N TRP A 89 -3.77 3.45 6.76
CA TRP A 89 -3.00 3.09 7.95
C TRP A 89 -3.88 2.48 9.04
N LEU A 90 -5.05 3.07 9.29
CA LEU A 90 -5.99 2.56 10.27
C LEU A 90 -6.54 1.18 9.87
N ALA A 91 -6.96 1.04 8.60
CA ALA A 91 -7.44 -0.23 8.05
C ALA A 91 -6.37 -1.33 8.12
N ALA A 92 -5.12 -1.01 7.77
CA ALA A 92 -4.00 -1.95 7.88
C ALA A 92 -3.78 -2.42 9.31
N LYS A 93 -3.91 -1.54 10.31
CA LYS A 93 -3.84 -1.93 11.73
C LYS A 93 -4.98 -2.89 12.13
N GLY A 94 -6.19 -2.65 11.64
CA GLY A 94 -7.33 -3.54 11.87
C GLY A 94 -7.10 -4.92 11.26
N VAL A 95 -6.71 -4.98 9.99
CA VAL A 95 -6.43 -6.24 9.27
C VAL A 95 -5.30 -7.02 9.95
N LYS A 96 -4.22 -6.35 10.40
CA LYS A 96 -3.14 -6.99 11.17
C LYS A 96 -3.66 -7.75 12.38
N LYS A 97 -4.53 -7.12 13.17
CA LYS A 97 -5.11 -7.75 14.37
C LYS A 97 -6.01 -8.95 14.04
N ILE A 98 -6.77 -8.87 12.94
CA ILE A 98 -7.67 -9.95 12.50
C ILE A 98 -6.87 -11.17 12.03
N ILE A 99 -5.81 -10.96 11.25
CA ILE A 99 -5.01 -12.04 10.67
C ILE A 99 -4.02 -12.61 11.70
N GLY A 100 -3.35 -11.76 12.47
CA GLY A 100 -2.45 -12.20 13.55
C GLY A 100 -1.13 -12.80 13.06
N ARG A 101 -0.73 -12.60 11.81
CA ARG A 101 0.49 -13.18 11.24
C ARG A 101 1.73 -12.50 11.80
N GLY A 102 2.73 -13.30 12.21
CA GLY A 102 4.05 -12.83 12.62
C GLY A 102 4.85 -12.23 11.47
N ARG A 103 6.01 -11.66 11.78
CA ARG A 103 6.98 -11.12 10.81
C ARG A 103 7.95 -12.19 10.33
N PRO A 104 8.74 -11.94 9.27
CA PRO A 104 9.73 -12.89 8.74
C PRO A 104 10.63 -13.48 9.83
N TYR A 105 11.13 -12.66 10.75
CA TYR A 105 12.00 -13.08 11.83
C TYR A 105 11.35 -14.08 12.82
N ASP A 106 10.03 -14.09 12.94
CA ASP A 106 9.31 -15.07 13.79
C ASP A 106 9.35 -16.47 13.18
N TYR A 107 9.46 -16.56 11.84
CA TYR A 107 9.53 -17.82 11.08
C TYR A 107 10.95 -18.24 10.78
N ASP A 108 11.87 -17.28 10.68
CA ASP A 108 13.23 -17.50 10.26
C ASP A 108 14.19 -16.52 10.94
N ARG A 109 14.92 -17.02 11.95
CA ARG A 109 15.88 -16.25 12.76
C ARG A 109 17.12 -15.81 12.00
N THR A 110 17.36 -16.33 10.79
CA THR A 110 18.45 -15.92 9.90
C THR A 110 18.07 -14.79 8.94
N THR A 111 16.87 -14.20 9.13
CA THR A 111 16.40 -13.04 8.37
C THR A 111 17.38 -11.87 8.44
N ASN A 112 17.78 -11.34 7.27
CA ASN A 112 18.57 -10.12 7.19
C ASN A 112 17.70 -8.89 7.51
N LEU A 113 17.91 -8.29 8.68
CA LEU A 113 17.19 -7.10 9.12
C LEU A 113 17.95 -5.84 8.68
N ARG A 114 17.31 -4.96 7.93
CA ARG A 114 17.90 -3.74 7.38
C ARG A 114 16.97 -2.54 7.62
N LEU A 115 17.51 -1.33 7.43
CA LEU A 115 16.75 -0.08 7.40
C LEU A 115 15.92 0.15 8.67
N ALA A 116 16.51 -0.09 9.84
CA ALA A 116 15.91 0.04 11.15
C ALA A 116 14.59 -0.77 11.31
N THR A 117 14.51 -1.94 10.68
CA THR A 117 13.36 -2.83 10.83
C THR A 117 13.29 -3.37 12.25
N GLN A 118 12.15 -3.12 12.91
CA GLN A 118 11.88 -3.63 14.26
C GLN A 118 11.28 -5.03 14.22
N THR A 119 11.66 -5.86 15.19
CA THR A 119 11.19 -7.25 15.33
C THR A 119 10.18 -7.43 16.47
N ASP A 120 10.11 -6.48 17.40
CA ASP A 120 9.37 -6.65 18.66
C ASP A 120 7.86 -6.71 18.45
N GLY A 121 7.26 -7.90 18.63
CA GLY A 121 5.83 -8.14 18.82
C GLY A 121 4.89 -7.60 17.73
N SER A 122 5.43 -7.12 16.62
CA SER A 122 4.63 -6.47 15.59
C SER A 122 4.16 -7.44 14.52
N LEU A 123 2.86 -7.39 14.23
CA LEU A 123 2.22 -8.24 13.22
C LEU A 123 2.68 -7.90 11.79
N GLY A 124 2.83 -8.94 10.95
CA GLY A 124 3.28 -8.84 9.57
C GLY A 124 2.17 -8.43 8.59
N TYR A 125 1.14 -9.23 8.50
CA TYR A 125 0.08 -9.05 7.49
C TYR A 125 -0.94 -7.97 7.93
N VAL A 126 -1.17 -6.98 7.12
CA VAL A 126 -0.65 -6.60 5.81
C VAL A 126 0.55 -5.63 5.92
N SER A 127 1.35 -5.48 4.85
CA SER A 127 2.37 -4.44 4.81
C SER A 127 1.73 -3.04 4.73
N GLY A 128 1.89 -2.24 5.77
CA GLY A 128 1.38 -0.86 5.81
C GLY A 128 2.02 0.04 4.74
N HIS A 129 3.33 -0.10 4.50
CA HIS A 129 4.03 0.66 3.46
C HIS A 129 3.50 0.33 2.06
N ALA A 130 3.32 -0.96 1.74
CA ALA A 130 2.75 -1.37 0.45
C ALA A 130 1.31 -0.85 0.29
N ALA A 131 0.51 -0.89 1.36
CA ALA A 131 -0.85 -0.38 1.36
C ALA A 131 -0.90 1.13 1.10
N VAL A 132 -0.12 1.94 1.83
CA VAL A 132 -0.07 3.39 1.64
C VAL A 132 0.41 3.75 0.25
N ALA A 133 1.49 3.13 -0.25
CA ALA A 133 2.00 3.39 -1.59
C ALA A 133 0.96 3.07 -2.68
N ALA A 134 0.27 1.92 -2.59
CA ALA A 134 -0.78 1.54 -3.53
C ALA A 134 -2.01 2.47 -3.44
N THR A 135 -2.38 2.92 -2.24
CA THR A 135 -3.44 3.92 -2.04
C THR A 135 -3.11 5.22 -2.76
N LEU A 136 -1.92 5.77 -2.51
CA LEU A 136 -1.49 7.01 -3.15
C LEU A 136 -1.42 6.87 -4.67
N ALA A 137 -0.87 5.76 -5.19
CA ALA A 137 -0.86 5.45 -6.61
C ALA A 137 -2.28 5.43 -7.20
N THR A 138 -3.24 4.82 -6.51
CA THR A 138 -4.63 4.72 -6.95
C THR A 138 -5.33 6.09 -6.94
N VAL A 139 -5.19 6.86 -5.85
CA VAL A 139 -5.81 8.19 -5.73
C VAL A 139 -5.22 9.17 -6.77
N MET A 140 -3.90 9.15 -6.93
CA MET A 140 -3.20 10.05 -7.85
C MET A 140 -3.53 9.76 -9.32
N SER A 141 -3.70 8.50 -9.67
CA SER A 141 -3.84 8.05 -11.07
C SER A 141 -5.29 7.92 -11.55
N GLY A 142 -6.27 8.41 -10.78
CA GLY A 142 -7.71 8.27 -11.09
C GLY A 142 -8.07 8.64 -12.53
N ASP A 143 -7.54 9.75 -13.03
CA ASP A 143 -7.81 10.27 -14.38
C ASP A 143 -6.64 10.08 -15.38
N TRP A 144 -5.65 9.23 -15.02
CA TRP A 144 -4.48 9.03 -15.87
C TRP A 144 -4.69 7.96 -16.93
N SER A 145 -3.89 8.04 -18.01
CA SER A 145 -3.84 7.00 -19.04
C SER A 145 -3.38 5.66 -18.46
N PRO A 146 -3.77 4.52 -19.07
CA PRO A 146 -3.37 3.20 -18.59
C PRO A 146 -1.86 3.05 -18.42
N ALA A 147 -1.06 3.56 -19.35
CA ALA A 147 0.40 3.48 -19.28
C ALA A 147 0.95 4.18 -18.03
N ARG A 148 0.49 5.40 -17.71
CA ARG A 148 0.92 6.12 -16.50
C ARG A 148 0.47 5.42 -15.22
N ARG A 149 -0.72 4.81 -15.23
CA ARG A 149 -1.20 3.99 -14.11
C ARG A 149 -0.29 2.80 -13.85
N ILE A 150 0.10 2.07 -14.89
CA ILE A 150 1.04 0.94 -14.78
C ILE A 150 2.34 1.39 -14.13
N VAL A 151 2.91 2.51 -14.56
CA VAL A 151 4.17 3.03 -14.01
C VAL A 151 4.02 3.33 -12.51
N VAL A 152 3.01 4.09 -12.10
CA VAL A 152 2.87 4.49 -10.70
C VAL A 152 2.55 3.30 -9.77
N HIS A 153 1.76 2.34 -10.25
CA HIS A 153 1.51 1.11 -9.48
C HIS A 153 2.74 0.20 -9.45
N GLY A 154 3.54 0.15 -10.51
CA GLY A 154 4.84 -0.52 -10.52
C GLY A 154 5.79 0.06 -9.47
N LEU A 155 5.84 1.39 -9.33
CA LEU A 155 6.60 2.05 -8.26
C LEU A 155 6.07 1.69 -6.87
N ALA A 156 4.75 1.63 -6.70
CA ALA A 156 4.14 1.20 -5.43
C ALA A 156 4.48 -0.25 -5.08
N VAL A 157 4.51 -1.16 -6.06
CA VAL A 157 4.99 -2.55 -5.87
C VAL A 157 6.48 -2.54 -5.47
N GLY A 158 7.29 -1.69 -6.09
CA GLY A 158 8.69 -1.48 -5.72
C GLY A 158 8.86 -1.14 -4.23
N VAL A 159 8.00 -0.27 -3.66
CA VAL A 159 7.96 -0.01 -2.21
C VAL A 159 7.74 -1.31 -1.43
N GLY A 160 6.82 -2.17 -1.85
CA GLY A 160 6.58 -3.47 -1.22
C GLY A 160 7.82 -4.36 -1.25
N ILE A 161 8.52 -4.42 -2.38
CA ILE A 161 9.76 -5.19 -2.55
C ILE A 161 10.84 -4.70 -1.58
N THR A 162 10.99 -3.39 -1.39
CA THR A 162 11.95 -2.86 -0.40
C THR A 162 11.63 -3.30 1.02
N ARG A 163 10.35 -3.56 1.36
CA ARG A 163 9.97 -4.08 2.69
C ARG A 163 10.33 -5.55 2.87
N ILE A 164 10.30 -6.35 1.80
CA ILE A 164 10.79 -7.74 1.81
C ILE A 164 12.31 -7.72 1.96
N TYR A 165 13.00 -6.91 1.16
CA TYR A 165 14.45 -6.72 1.25
C TYR A 165 14.91 -6.31 2.65
N ALA A 166 14.18 -5.41 3.31
CA ALA A 166 14.47 -4.96 4.66
C ALA A 166 14.22 -6.02 5.75
N GLY A 167 13.65 -7.18 5.41
CA GLY A 167 13.30 -8.21 6.39
C GLY A 167 12.05 -7.89 7.23
N ALA A 168 11.25 -6.91 6.81
CA ALA A 168 10.10 -6.40 7.56
C ALA A 168 8.80 -7.16 7.26
N HIS A 169 8.66 -7.68 6.04
CA HIS A 169 7.42 -8.29 5.55
C HIS A 169 7.69 -9.49 4.65
N LEU A 170 6.78 -10.45 4.66
CA LEU A 170 6.72 -11.57 3.75
C LEU A 170 5.99 -11.17 2.45
N PRO A 171 6.18 -11.89 1.32
CA PRO A 171 5.51 -11.60 0.04
C PRO A 171 3.99 -11.45 0.14
N LEU A 172 3.29 -12.34 0.84
CA LEU A 172 1.84 -12.24 1.02
C LEU A 172 1.42 -10.98 1.79
N ASP A 173 2.24 -10.49 2.73
CA ASP A 173 1.96 -9.24 3.44
C ASP A 173 1.95 -8.05 2.48
N VAL A 174 2.85 -8.06 1.49
CA VAL A 174 2.96 -7.04 0.45
C VAL A 174 1.79 -7.14 -0.53
N VAL A 175 1.44 -8.34 -0.97
CA VAL A 175 0.30 -8.58 -1.86
C VAL A 175 -1.00 -8.10 -1.21
N GLY A 176 -1.27 -8.53 0.04
CA GLY A 176 -2.44 -8.08 0.79
C GLY A 176 -2.44 -6.58 1.06
N GLY A 177 -1.27 -6.00 1.35
CA GLY A 177 -1.12 -4.56 1.53
C GLY A 177 -1.44 -3.77 0.26
N THR A 178 -0.89 -4.19 -0.87
CA THR A 178 -1.18 -3.57 -2.18
C THR A 178 -2.68 -3.65 -2.51
N ALA A 179 -3.30 -4.81 -2.29
CA ALA A 179 -4.72 -5.00 -2.51
C ALA A 179 -5.58 -4.08 -1.61
N LEU A 180 -5.28 -4.01 -0.31
CA LEU A 180 -5.93 -3.07 0.62
C LEU A 180 -5.80 -1.62 0.13
N GLY A 181 -4.61 -1.24 -0.32
CA GLY A 181 -4.37 0.12 -0.82
C GLY A 181 -5.21 0.46 -2.05
N VAL A 182 -5.38 -0.47 -2.98
CA VAL A 182 -6.27 -0.28 -4.14
C VAL A 182 -7.72 -0.11 -3.69
N VAL A 183 -8.21 -0.93 -2.76
CA VAL A 183 -9.59 -0.82 -2.23
C VAL A 183 -9.83 0.56 -1.61
N VAL A 184 -8.95 1.00 -0.70
CA VAL A 184 -9.09 2.30 -0.04
C VAL A 184 -8.95 3.46 -1.03
N GLY A 185 -8.02 3.37 -1.97
CA GLY A 185 -7.82 4.40 -3.00
C GLY A 185 -9.04 4.56 -3.91
N GLU A 186 -9.63 3.45 -4.37
CA GLU A 186 -10.85 3.49 -5.19
C GLU A 186 -12.07 3.98 -4.41
N ALA A 187 -12.19 3.63 -3.13
CA ALA A 187 -13.23 4.16 -2.26
C ALA A 187 -13.08 5.69 -2.09
N THR A 188 -11.85 6.18 -1.89
CA THR A 188 -11.57 7.62 -1.81
C THR A 188 -11.96 8.33 -3.12
N ASN A 189 -11.58 7.78 -4.27
CA ASN A 189 -11.94 8.35 -5.57
C ASN A 189 -13.47 8.34 -5.78
N ALA A 190 -14.19 7.30 -5.35
CA ALA A 190 -15.64 7.26 -5.43
C ALA A 190 -16.33 8.35 -4.60
N VAL A 191 -15.85 8.59 -3.36
CA VAL A 191 -16.34 9.67 -2.51
C VAL A 191 -16.08 11.04 -3.14
N ARG A 192 -14.87 11.26 -3.68
CA ARG A 192 -14.53 12.52 -4.37
C ARG A 192 -15.44 12.78 -5.57
N ASP A 193 -15.69 11.77 -6.40
CA ASP A 193 -16.54 11.90 -7.58
C ASP A 193 -17.99 12.25 -7.16
N SER A 194 -18.49 11.61 -6.10
CA SER A 194 -19.82 11.91 -5.55
C SER A 194 -19.93 13.34 -5.02
N LEU A 195 -18.93 13.80 -4.27
CA LEU A 195 -18.92 15.18 -3.75
C LEU A 195 -18.86 16.21 -4.89
N ARG A 196 -18.03 16.00 -5.91
CA ARG A 196 -17.91 16.90 -7.07
C ARG A 196 -19.20 16.98 -7.84
N SER A 197 -19.92 15.86 -8.06
CA SER A 197 -21.21 15.86 -8.75
C SER A 197 -22.28 16.62 -7.97
N SER A 198 -22.34 16.46 -6.65
CA SER A 198 -23.28 17.19 -5.80
C SER A 198 -23.06 18.71 -5.85
N TRP A 199 -21.79 19.18 -5.84
CA TRP A 199 -21.47 20.60 -5.92
C TRP A 199 -21.78 21.21 -7.30
N SER A 200 -21.69 20.44 -8.39
CA SER A 200 -22.04 20.93 -9.73
C SER A 200 -23.53 21.20 -9.88
N VAL A 201 -24.38 20.35 -9.27
CA VAL A 201 -25.85 20.53 -9.28
C VAL A 201 -26.28 21.78 -8.50
N VAL A 202 -25.63 22.08 -7.36
CA VAL A 202 -25.97 23.26 -6.52
C VAL A 202 -25.57 24.58 -7.20
N ARG A 203 -24.63 24.57 -8.15
CA ARG A 203 -24.14 25.76 -8.85
C ARG A 203 -24.75 25.98 -10.23
N SER A 204 -25.65 25.10 -10.67
CA SER A 204 -26.42 25.32 -11.90
C SER A 204 -27.53 26.34 -11.58
N PRO A 205 -27.60 27.49 -12.28
CA PRO A 205 -28.61 28.53 -12.07
C PRO A 205 -30.01 28.02 -12.41
#